data_3719b712d597766960bb383ff5681c4f
#
_entry.id   3719b712d597766960bb383ff5681c4f
#
_cell.length_a   1.000
_cell.length_b   1.000
_cell.length_c   1.000
_cell.angle_alpha   90.00
_cell.angle_beta   90.00
_cell.angle_gamma   90.00
#
_symmetry.space_group_name_H-M   'P 1'
#
loop_
_entity.id
_entity.type
_entity.pdbx_description
1 polymer ?
#
loop_
_entity_poly.entity_id
_entity_poly.type
_entity_poly.pdbx_seq_one_letter_code
_entity_poly.pdbx_strand_id
1 'polypeptide(L)'
;IIKNKKLRKDLQNKAFKNHVHDINKISKELDNIRNNLINNKIYINLNRPIKVMHIADTHIRHNGRLYYSTSKKINNGFLLNNYNVLSISDRDILSTSKNIYDLEGKKNLSKIVLSSVNNFKPDIIMLGHADNLLREPLYKIKKNFSGVKISQWFLDPLIKTGPDFIKNKTRILSKSDIVDTNFVTTSPDQISFLNKKNSFFIPNPADPSIDVNCFFNYKKSFDIFIAISHGQHRGTLKKNHSDPREKFIKKIVNNCADLSFKIYGMNNNQPVWGDEFFEKLSSCRLAINISRGEPIKYYSSDRITSTMANGVATICDKKYHFQDFF
;
A
#
# COMPACT_ATOMS: atom_id res chain seq x y z
N ILE A 1 -27.31 12.25 2.82
CA ILE A 1 -27.31 11.42 1.60
C ILE A 1 -27.94 10.07 1.88
N ILE A 2 -27.54 9.35 2.92
CA ILE A 2 -28.01 7.98 3.22
C ILE A 2 -29.53 7.94 3.54
N LYS A 3 -30.06 8.96 4.21
CA LYS A 3 -31.50 9.05 4.55
C LYS A 3 -32.40 9.47 3.37
N ASN A 4 -31.85 10.11 2.34
CA ASN A 4 -32.65 10.57 1.20
C ASN A 4 -32.66 9.52 0.09
N LYS A 5 -33.76 8.74 0.03
CA LYS A 5 -33.97 7.65 -0.95
C LYS A 5 -33.90 8.11 -2.41
N LYS A 6 -34.40 9.32 -2.69
CA LYS A 6 -34.40 9.92 -4.04
C LYS A 6 -32.96 10.31 -4.45
N LEU A 7 -32.21 10.94 -3.54
CA LEU A 7 -30.81 11.31 -3.78
C LEU A 7 -29.89 10.08 -3.93
N ARG A 8 -30.16 9.01 -3.17
CA ARG A 8 -29.45 7.72 -3.35
C ARG A 8 -29.66 7.15 -4.75
N LYS A 9 -30.92 7.12 -5.21
CA LYS A 9 -31.27 6.59 -6.54
C LYS A 9 -30.65 7.43 -7.65
N ASP A 10 -30.65 8.76 -7.51
CA ASP A 10 -30.01 9.67 -8.47
C ASP A 10 -28.49 9.48 -8.50
N LEU A 11 -27.84 9.33 -7.36
CA LEU A 11 -26.40 9.07 -7.29
C LEU A 11 -26.03 7.70 -7.85
N GLN A 12 -26.84 6.67 -7.57
CA GLN A 12 -26.66 5.35 -8.16
C GLN A 12 -26.82 5.38 -9.69
N ASN A 13 -27.84 6.08 -10.20
CA ASN A 13 -28.07 6.20 -11.64
C ASN A 13 -26.97 7.02 -12.33
N LYS A 14 -26.49 8.09 -11.71
CA LYS A 14 -25.35 8.87 -12.22
C LYS A 14 -24.06 8.07 -12.20
N ALA A 15 -23.77 7.36 -11.11
CA ALA A 15 -22.60 6.49 -11.02
C ALA A 15 -22.65 5.39 -12.08
N PHE A 16 -23.83 4.75 -12.26
CA PHE A 16 -24.00 3.71 -13.28
C PHE A 16 -23.88 4.27 -14.70
N LYS A 17 -24.51 5.42 -15.02
CA LYS A 17 -24.38 6.07 -16.33
C LYS A 17 -22.94 6.48 -16.64
N ASN A 18 -22.25 7.06 -15.68
CA ASN A 18 -20.87 7.47 -15.86
C ASN A 18 -19.94 6.25 -16.01
N HIS A 19 -20.20 5.17 -15.26
CA HIS A 19 -19.39 3.96 -15.35
C HIS A 19 -19.56 3.23 -16.69
N VAL A 20 -20.81 3.15 -17.21
CA VAL A 20 -21.08 2.46 -18.47
C VAL A 20 -20.59 3.23 -19.70
N HIS A 21 -20.56 4.56 -19.65
CA HIS A 21 -20.12 5.37 -20.79
C HIS A 21 -18.62 5.54 -20.94
N ASP A 22 -17.83 5.22 -19.90
CA ASP A 22 -16.41 5.58 -19.90
C ASP A 22 -15.43 4.42 -20.01
N ILE A 23 -15.88 3.15 -19.99
CA ILE A 23 -14.95 2.00 -20.16
C ILE A 23 -14.17 2.10 -21.46
N ASN A 24 -14.84 2.43 -22.58
CA ASN A 24 -14.17 2.57 -23.86
C ASN A 24 -13.27 3.83 -23.94
N LYS A 25 -13.64 4.90 -23.27
CA LYS A 25 -12.85 6.12 -23.18
C LYS A 25 -11.63 5.91 -22.27
N ILE A 26 -11.83 5.32 -21.10
CA ILE A 26 -10.76 4.95 -20.15
C ILE A 26 -9.81 3.95 -20.82
N SER A 27 -10.31 2.95 -21.53
CA SER A 27 -9.48 2.02 -22.28
C SER A 27 -8.64 2.72 -23.33
N LYS A 28 -9.24 3.63 -24.12
CA LYS A 28 -8.51 4.45 -25.11
C LYS A 28 -7.48 5.39 -24.46
N GLU A 29 -7.82 6.01 -23.34
CA GLU A 29 -6.87 6.87 -22.60
C GLU A 29 -5.71 6.04 -22.03
N LEU A 30 -5.97 4.86 -21.48
CA LEU A 30 -4.95 3.93 -21.02
C LEU A 30 -4.07 3.45 -22.19
N ASP A 31 -4.67 3.15 -23.33
CA ASP A 31 -3.91 2.75 -24.53
C ASP A 31 -3.08 3.90 -25.09
N ASN A 32 -3.59 5.13 -25.04
CA ASN A 32 -2.82 6.33 -25.41
C ASN A 32 -1.67 6.58 -24.44
N ILE A 33 -1.88 6.42 -23.11
CA ILE A 33 -0.81 6.50 -22.12
C ILE A 33 0.21 5.39 -22.35
N ARG A 34 -0.23 4.16 -22.60
CA ARG A 34 0.64 3.03 -22.93
C ARG A 34 1.44 3.29 -24.20
N ASN A 35 0.80 3.77 -25.26
CA ASN A 35 1.46 4.09 -26.53
C ASN A 35 2.45 5.24 -26.39
N ASN A 36 2.12 6.28 -25.62
CA ASN A 36 3.05 7.37 -25.31
C ASN A 36 4.24 6.89 -24.47
N LEU A 37 3.99 6.01 -23.49
CA LEU A 37 5.05 5.36 -22.74
C LEU A 37 5.89 4.44 -23.63
N ILE A 38 5.29 3.73 -24.57
CA ILE A 38 5.95 2.89 -25.57
C ILE A 38 6.80 3.74 -26.52
N ASN A 39 6.29 4.84 -27.02
CA ASN A 39 6.98 5.68 -28.00
C ASN A 39 8.09 6.56 -27.40
N ASN A 40 8.01 6.86 -26.09
CA ASN A 40 9.02 7.61 -25.35
C ASN A 40 10.02 6.73 -24.60
N LYS A 41 10.03 5.43 -24.86
CA LYS A 41 10.93 4.51 -24.15
C LYS A 41 12.34 4.57 -24.68
N ILE A 42 13.26 4.74 -23.72
CA ILE A 42 14.53 4.01 -23.74
C ILE A 42 14.17 2.54 -23.51
N TYR A 43 13.94 1.80 -24.60
CA TYR A 43 13.79 0.34 -24.53
C TYR A 43 15.10 -0.24 -24.02
N ILE A 44 15.11 -0.78 -22.83
CA ILE A 44 16.06 -1.83 -22.48
C ILE A 44 15.56 -3.03 -23.29
N ASN A 45 16.06 -3.20 -24.51
CA ASN A 45 15.74 -4.36 -25.34
C ASN A 45 16.50 -5.57 -24.76
N LEU A 46 15.92 -6.12 -23.69
CA LEU A 46 16.42 -7.35 -23.10
C LEU A 46 15.72 -8.50 -23.83
N ASN A 47 16.49 -9.34 -24.52
CA ASN A 47 16.01 -10.61 -25.09
C ASN A 47 15.62 -11.63 -24.00
N ARG A 48 15.35 -11.18 -22.80
CA ARG A 48 14.99 -11.98 -21.63
C ARG A 48 14.08 -11.19 -20.68
N PRO A 49 13.31 -11.86 -19.80
CA PRO A 49 12.54 -11.19 -18.75
C PRO A 49 13.43 -10.30 -17.85
N ILE A 50 12.90 -9.17 -17.45
CA ILE A 50 13.54 -8.27 -16.48
C ILE A 50 13.69 -8.99 -15.16
N LYS A 51 14.86 -8.89 -14.54
CA LYS A 51 15.15 -9.45 -13.22
C LYS A 51 14.97 -8.39 -12.13
N VAL A 52 14.03 -8.61 -11.23
CA VAL A 52 13.74 -7.72 -10.11
C VAL A 52 14.16 -8.38 -8.81
N MET A 53 15.02 -7.74 -8.05
CA MET A 53 15.28 -8.12 -6.66
C MET A 53 14.43 -7.22 -5.74
N HIS A 54 13.39 -7.78 -5.14
CA HIS A 54 12.48 -7.06 -4.25
C HIS A 54 12.85 -7.32 -2.78
N ILE A 55 13.30 -6.27 -2.10
CA ILE A 55 13.71 -6.32 -0.70
C ILE A 55 12.66 -5.60 0.14
N ALA A 56 11.86 -6.36 0.87
CA ALA A 56 10.76 -5.83 1.66
C ALA A 56 10.37 -6.79 2.78
N ASP A 57 9.60 -6.34 3.77
CA ASP A 57 9.05 -7.19 4.82
C ASP A 57 7.93 -8.06 4.24
N THR A 58 8.17 -9.35 4.10
CA THR A 58 7.29 -10.24 3.36
C THR A 58 6.62 -11.32 4.16
N HIS A 59 6.94 -11.63 5.52
CA HIS A 59 5.97 -12.60 5.99
C HIS A 59 6.11 -13.36 7.29
N ILE A 60 7.22 -14.06 7.57
CA ILE A 60 7.26 -15.14 8.59
C ILE A 60 7.03 -14.55 9.99
N ARG A 61 7.59 -13.42 10.24
CA ARG A 61 7.65 -12.76 11.55
C ARG A 61 6.28 -12.41 12.15
N HIS A 62 5.21 -12.42 11.37
CA HIS A 62 3.84 -12.15 11.82
C HIS A 62 2.90 -13.33 11.57
N ASN A 63 3.42 -14.56 11.55
CA ASN A 63 2.63 -15.80 11.42
C ASN A 63 1.70 -15.79 10.19
N GLY A 64 2.22 -15.39 9.03
CA GLY A 64 1.46 -15.33 7.78
C GLY A 64 0.56 -14.10 7.60
N ARG A 65 0.38 -13.27 8.61
CA ARG A 65 -0.49 -12.08 8.55
C ARG A 65 -0.09 -11.10 7.43
N LEU A 66 1.20 -11.04 7.06
CA LEU A 66 1.72 -10.18 6.01
C LEU A 66 1.52 -10.75 4.59
N TYR A 67 0.89 -11.91 4.44
CA TYR A 67 0.54 -12.45 3.13
C TYR A 67 -0.31 -11.47 2.30
N TYR A 68 -1.19 -10.72 2.97
CA TYR A 68 -2.09 -9.73 2.36
C TYR A 68 -1.48 -8.31 2.28
N SER A 69 -0.18 -8.17 2.59
CA SER A 69 0.48 -6.87 2.65
C SER A 69 0.77 -6.30 1.27
N THR A 70 0.95 -4.99 1.22
CA THR A 70 1.38 -4.28 0.01
C THR A 70 2.70 -4.82 -0.54
N SER A 71 3.63 -5.25 0.33
CA SER A 71 4.88 -5.88 -0.11
C SER A 71 4.62 -7.12 -0.96
N LYS A 72 3.69 -7.98 -0.53
CA LYS A 72 3.31 -9.18 -1.29
C LYS A 72 2.62 -8.83 -2.59
N LYS A 73 1.67 -7.89 -2.56
CA LYS A 73 0.94 -7.44 -3.76
C LYS A 73 1.87 -6.84 -4.80
N ILE A 74 2.85 -6.02 -4.41
CA ILE A 74 3.87 -5.49 -5.33
C ILE A 74 4.73 -6.62 -5.89
N ASN A 75 5.14 -7.58 -5.07
CA ASN A 75 5.91 -8.74 -5.52
C ASN A 75 5.14 -9.57 -6.56
N ASN A 76 3.87 -9.84 -6.30
CA ASN A 76 2.99 -10.55 -7.23
C ASN A 76 2.78 -9.74 -8.53
N GLY A 77 2.67 -8.41 -8.43
CA GLY A 77 2.58 -7.53 -9.59
C GLY A 77 3.78 -7.68 -10.54
N PHE A 78 5.00 -7.83 -10.02
CA PHE A 78 6.16 -8.12 -10.86
C PHE A 78 6.04 -9.50 -11.54
N LEU A 79 5.62 -10.54 -10.81
CA LEU A 79 5.43 -11.89 -11.36
C LEU A 79 4.36 -11.91 -12.45
N LEU A 80 3.23 -11.23 -12.21
CA LEU A 80 2.12 -11.13 -13.18
C LEU A 80 2.52 -10.37 -14.47
N ASN A 81 3.55 -9.52 -14.38
CA ASN A 81 4.14 -8.85 -15.54
C ASN A 81 5.29 -9.66 -16.18
N ASN A 82 5.40 -10.95 -15.88
CA ASN A 82 6.41 -11.86 -16.42
C ASN A 82 7.86 -11.45 -16.09
N TYR A 83 8.10 -10.80 -14.95
CA TYR A 83 9.44 -10.52 -14.46
C TYR A 83 9.98 -11.69 -13.65
N ASN A 84 11.28 -11.93 -13.74
CA ASN A 84 11.96 -12.85 -12.82
C ASN A 84 12.19 -12.15 -11.50
N VAL A 85 11.60 -12.66 -10.41
CA VAL A 85 11.60 -12.00 -9.10
C VAL A 85 12.38 -12.80 -8.07
N LEU A 86 13.40 -12.18 -7.49
CA LEU A 86 14.04 -12.64 -6.25
C LEU A 86 13.52 -11.81 -5.08
N SER A 87 12.71 -12.41 -4.23
CA SER A 87 12.16 -11.76 -3.04
C SER A 87 13.06 -11.98 -1.83
N ILE A 88 13.42 -10.92 -1.13
CA ILE A 88 14.23 -10.95 0.10
C ILE A 88 13.45 -10.26 1.22
N SER A 89 13.10 -11.02 2.26
CA SER A 89 12.49 -10.47 3.46
C SER A 89 13.56 -9.94 4.41
N ASP A 90 13.75 -8.63 4.43
CA ASP A 90 14.79 -7.98 5.24
C ASP A 90 14.60 -8.27 6.74
N ARG A 91 13.38 -8.20 7.24
CA ARG A 91 13.08 -8.36 8.67
C ARG A 91 13.09 -9.81 9.13
N ASP A 92 12.76 -10.75 8.25
CA ASP A 92 12.87 -12.17 8.58
C ASP A 92 14.34 -12.58 8.70
N ILE A 93 15.19 -12.11 7.76
CA ILE A 93 16.64 -12.33 7.84
C ILE A 93 17.20 -11.74 9.15
N LEU A 94 16.82 -10.50 9.49
CA LEU A 94 17.28 -9.90 10.75
C LEU A 94 16.86 -10.71 11.97
N SER A 95 15.66 -11.25 11.99
CA SER A 95 15.16 -12.01 13.14
C SER A 95 15.91 -13.33 13.37
N THR A 96 16.42 -13.93 12.30
CA THR A 96 17.12 -15.24 12.32
C THR A 96 18.65 -15.12 12.30
N SER A 97 19.19 -13.94 11.98
CA SER A 97 20.63 -13.76 11.73
C SER A 97 21.40 -13.09 12.86
N LYS A 98 20.75 -12.80 13.98
CA LYS A 98 21.39 -12.16 15.14
C LYS A 98 22.39 -13.09 15.79
N ASN A 99 23.59 -12.56 16.07
CA ASN A 99 24.62 -13.27 16.80
C ASN A 99 25.51 -12.24 17.58
N ILE A 100 26.48 -12.73 18.34
CA ILE A 100 27.35 -11.89 19.19
C ILE A 100 28.16 -10.86 18.41
N TYR A 101 28.43 -11.07 17.13
CA TYR A 101 29.18 -10.16 16.24
C TYR A 101 28.27 -9.24 15.40
N ASP A 102 26.97 -9.55 15.34
CA ASP A 102 25.96 -8.78 14.61
C ASP A 102 24.62 -8.82 15.38
N LEU A 103 24.59 -8.06 16.48
CA LEU A 103 23.42 -8.03 17.40
C LEU A 103 22.12 -7.58 16.73
N GLU A 104 22.22 -6.81 15.66
CA GLU A 104 21.05 -6.36 14.89
C GLU A 104 20.79 -7.23 13.66
N GLY A 105 21.70 -8.07 13.21
CA GLY A 105 21.61 -8.88 11.99
C GLY A 105 21.82 -8.08 10.69
N LYS A 106 22.15 -6.79 10.78
CA LYS A 106 22.25 -5.88 9.62
C LYS A 106 23.46 -6.15 8.74
N LYS A 107 24.58 -6.58 9.32
CA LYS A 107 25.78 -6.96 8.57
C LYS A 107 25.52 -8.19 7.72
N ASN A 108 24.85 -9.20 8.32
CA ASN A 108 24.48 -10.42 7.60
C ASN A 108 23.47 -10.16 6.50
N LEU A 109 22.42 -9.33 6.75
CA LEU A 109 21.50 -8.90 5.70
C LEU A 109 22.26 -8.24 4.54
N SER A 110 23.20 -7.36 4.84
CA SER A 110 24.03 -6.68 3.83
C SER A 110 24.84 -7.66 3.00
N LYS A 111 25.44 -8.67 3.65
CA LYS A 111 26.19 -9.76 2.98
C LYS A 111 25.29 -10.59 2.07
N ILE A 112 24.11 -10.96 2.54
CA ILE A 112 23.11 -11.72 1.74
C ILE A 112 22.70 -10.93 0.52
N VAL A 113 22.38 -9.63 0.67
CA VAL A 113 21.98 -8.78 -0.44
C VAL A 113 23.09 -8.69 -1.49
N LEU A 114 24.35 -8.44 -1.09
CA LEU A 114 25.49 -8.38 -2.02
C LEU A 114 25.71 -9.71 -2.73
N SER A 115 25.68 -10.83 -2.02
CA SER A 115 25.83 -12.16 -2.63
C SER A 115 24.69 -12.46 -3.59
N SER A 116 23.45 -12.07 -3.24
CA SER A 116 22.29 -12.23 -4.11
C SER A 116 22.40 -11.40 -5.38
N VAL A 117 22.92 -10.18 -5.31
CA VAL A 117 23.18 -9.37 -6.52
C VAL A 117 24.19 -10.04 -7.44
N ASN A 118 25.28 -10.58 -6.88
CA ASN A 118 26.30 -11.30 -7.67
C ASN A 118 25.72 -12.54 -8.38
N ASN A 119 24.87 -13.30 -7.72
CA ASN A 119 24.32 -14.55 -8.24
C ASN A 119 23.12 -14.31 -9.17
N PHE A 120 22.19 -13.46 -8.77
CA PHE A 120 20.96 -13.20 -9.50
C PHE A 120 21.14 -12.20 -10.64
N LYS A 121 22.06 -11.24 -10.49
CA LYS A 121 22.31 -10.16 -11.45
C LYS A 121 21.02 -9.43 -11.83
N PRO A 122 20.37 -8.73 -10.85
CA PRO A 122 19.12 -8.03 -11.11
C PRO A 122 19.32 -6.84 -12.05
N ASP A 123 18.31 -6.52 -12.84
CA ASP A 123 18.20 -5.27 -13.59
C ASP A 123 17.69 -4.14 -12.68
N ILE A 124 16.78 -4.51 -11.78
CA ILE A 124 16.14 -3.57 -10.84
C ILE A 124 16.23 -4.14 -9.43
N ILE A 125 16.61 -3.29 -8.48
CA ILE A 125 16.45 -3.54 -7.04
C ILE A 125 15.32 -2.63 -6.55
N MET A 126 14.25 -3.22 -6.03
CA MET A 126 13.13 -2.51 -5.45
C MET A 126 13.15 -2.64 -3.93
N LEU A 127 13.33 -1.52 -3.23
CA LEU A 127 13.35 -1.46 -1.76
C LEU A 127 11.97 -1.10 -1.24
N GLY A 128 11.37 -1.99 -0.44
CA GLY A 128 10.07 -1.75 0.18
C GLY A 128 10.20 -1.58 1.69
N HIS A 129 10.23 -0.34 2.18
CA HIS A 129 10.47 -0.08 3.61
C HIS A 129 11.68 -0.85 4.17
N ALA A 130 12.71 -1.05 3.35
CA ALA A 130 13.93 -1.79 3.71
C ALA A 130 14.84 -0.96 4.63
N ASP A 131 14.28 -0.51 5.74
CA ASP A 131 14.92 0.44 6.67
C ASP A 131 16.20 -0.13 7.29
N ASN A 132 16.23 -1.43 7.45
CA ASN A 132 17.31 -2.14 8.13
C ASN A 132 18.50 -2.47 7.21
N LEU A 133 18.33 -2.35 5.91
CA LEU A 133 19.43 -2.49 4.97
C LEU A 133 20.36 -1.30 5.10
N LEU A 134 21.64 -1.54 5.34
CA LEU A 134 22.66 -0.51 5.44
C LEU A 134 22.86 0.20 4.07
N ARG A 135 23.40 1.40 4.09
CA ARG A 135 23.67 2.20 2.88
C ARG A 135 24.84 1.64 2.07
N GLU A 136 25.87 1.16 2.77
CA GLU A 136 27.11 0.68 2.15
C GLU A 136 26.91 -0.36 1.05
N PRO A 137 26.07 -1.41 1.22
CA PRO A 137 25.80 -2.36 0.14
C PRO A 137 25.24 -1.71 -1.12
N LEU A 138 24.37 -0.72 -0.99
CA LEU A 138 23.78 -0.01 -2.12
C LEU A 138 24.82 0.78 -2.90
N TYR A 139 25.76 1.46 -2.22
CA TYR A 139 26.88 2.12 -2.86
C TYR A 139 27.82 1.13 -3.59
N LYS A 140 28.14 -0.01 -2.96
CA LYS A 140 28.92 -1.07 -3.60
C LYS A 140 28.24 -1.61 -4.85
N ILE A 141 26.93 -1.81 -4.79
CA ILE A 141 26.13 -2.27 -5.94
C ILE A 141 26.23 -1.24 -7.07
N LYS A 142 25.96 0.03 -6.81
CA LYS A 142 26.03 1.08 -7.84
C LYS A 142 27.41 1.22 -8.46
N LYS A 143 28.46 1.05 -7.65
CA LYS A 143 29.86 1.12 -8.14
C LYS A 143 30.22 -0.08 -9.03
N ASN A 144 29.82 -1.28 -8.63
CA ASN A 144 30.26 -2.52 -9.27
C ASN A 144 29.30 -3.03 -10.37
N PHE A 145 28.05 -2.55 -10.37
CA PHE A 145 26.99 -2.97 -11.29
C PHE A 145 26.27 -1.74 -11.85
N SER A 146 26.96 -0.98 -12.72
CA SER A 146 26.47 0.31 -13.26
C SER A 146 25.12 0.25 -13.99
N GLY A 147 24.74 -0.93 -14.52
CA GLY A 147 23.46 -1.14 -15.20
C GLY A 147 22.28 -1.33 -14.24
N VAL A 148 22.52 -1.63 -12.96
CA VAL A 148 21.44 -1.90 -12.00
C VAL A 148 20.75 -0.61 -11.58
N LYS A 149 19.41 -0.57 -11.69
CA LYS A 149 18.60 0.53 -11.16
C LYS A 149 18.09 0.20 -9.78
N ILE A 150 18.18 1.15 -8.86
CA ILE A 150 17.69 1.00 -7.49
C ILE A 150 16.53 1.94 -7.28
N SER A 151 15.37 1.41 -6.92
CA SER A 151 14.18 2.19 -6.61
C SER A 151 13.69 1.87 -5.20
N GLN A 152 12.95 2.79 -4.58
CA GLN A 152 12.26 2.50 -3.33
C GLN A 152 10.80 2.90 -3.39
N TRP A 153 9.94 2.17 -2.66
CA TRP A 153 8.56 2.57 -2.43
C TRP A 153 8.29 2.80 -0.95
N PHE A 154 7.40 3.75 -0.66
CA PHE A 154 7.09 4.17 0.69
C PHE A 154 5.61 4.47 0.85
N LEU A 155 4.96 3.80 1.81
CA LEU A 155 3.50 3.82 1.98
C LEU A 155 3.02 4.73 3.11
N ASP A 156 3.90 5.10 4.04
CA ASP A 156 3.51 5.93 5.18
C ASP A 156 3.39 7.41 4.77
N PRO A 157 2.55 8.21 5.46
CA PRO A 157 2.35 9.61 5.10
C PRO A 157 3.63 10.44 5.28
N LEU A 158 3.89 11.35 4.33
CA LEU A 158 5.13 12.12 4.24
C LEU A 158 4.91 13.64 4.37
N ILE A 159 3.86 14.07 5.08
CA ILE A 159 3.62 15.49 5.37
C ILE A 159 3.56 15.76 6.87
N LYS A 160 3.79 17.01 7.27
CA LYS A 160 3.89 17.43 8.68
C LYS A 160 2.64 17.12 9.52
N THR A 161 1.47 17.18 8.92
CA THR A 161 0.18 16.89 9.56
C THR A 161 -0.13 15.39 9.65
N GLY A 162 0.67 14.54 8.98
CA GLY A 162 0.53 13.09 9.02
C GLY A 162 1.15 12.48 10.28
N PRO A 163 0.68 11.30 10.68
CA PRO A 163 1.26 10.59 11.81
C PRO A 163 2.69 10.16 11.54
N ASP A 164 3.50 10.15 12.59
CA ASP A 164 4.90 9.67 12.56
C ASP A 164 5.80 10.42 11.54
N PHE A 165 5.47 11.68 11.21
CA PHE A 165 6.14 12.43 10.14
C PHE A 165 7.67 12.42 10.22
N ILE A 166 8.25 12.76 11.39
CA ILE A 166 9.72 12.84 11.55
C ILE A 166 10.35 11.48 11.26
N LYS A 167 9.78 10.40 11.82
CA LYS A 167 10.24 9.04 11.61
C LYS A 167 10.15 8.65 10.13
N ASN A 168 9.02 8.91 9.49
CA ASN A 168 8.79 8.57 8.08
C ASN A 168 9.73 9.35 7.16
N LYS A 169 9.91 10.65 7.41
CA LYS A 169 10.87 11.48 6.70
C LYS A 169 12.29 10.94 6.81
N THR A 170 12.76 10.62 8.03
CA THR A 170 14.11 10.06 8.25
C THR A 170 14.28 8.74 7.50
N ARG A 171 13.26 7.87 7.53
CA ARG A 171 13.30 6.56 6.85
C ARG A 171 13.47 6.70 5.35
N ILE A 172 12.62 7.47 4.68
CA ILE A 172 12.72 7.63 3.22
C ILE A 172 14.00 8.37 2.80
N LEU A 173 14.40 9.40 3.54
CA LEU A 173 15.62 10.15 3.26
C LEU A 173 16.89 9.34 3.47
N SER A 174 16.85 8.29 4.29
CA SER A 174 18.03 7.46 4.56
C SER A 174 18.67 6.86 3.31
N LYS A 175 17.95 6.76 2.19
CA LYS A 175 18.42 6.18 0.92
C LYS A 175 18.06 7.01 -0.32
N SER A 176 17.35 8.13 -0.17
CA SER A 176 16.83 8.93 -1.28
C SER A 176 17.90 9.51 -2.21
N ASP A 177 19.13 9.67 -1.73
CA ASP A 177 20.31 10.11 -2.48
C ASP A 177 21.00 8.98 -3.24
N ILE A 178 20.73 7.72 -2.87
CA ILE A 178 21.33 6.54 -3.50
C ILE A 178 20.41 5.96 -4.56
N VAL A 179 19.09 5.99 -4.32
CA VAL A 179 18.11 5.40 -5.25
C VAL A 179 17.91 6.28 -6.48
N ASP A 180 17.62 5.64 -7.61
CA ASP A 180 17.31 6.33 -8.85
C ASP A 180 15.87 6.90 -8.82
N THR A 181 14.96 6.24 -8.09
CA THR A 181 13.52 6.59 -8.08
C THR A 181 12.89 6.32 -6.72
N ASN A 182 12.02 7.25 -6.30
CA ASN A 182 11.15 7.10 -5.13
C ASN A 182 9.69 6.97 -5.60
N PHE A 183 9.01 5.93 -5.17
CA PHE A 183 7.57 5.75 -5.33
C PHE A 183 6.87 5.98 -3.99
N VAL A 184 5.92 6.90 -3.94
CA VAL A 184 5.27 7.31 -2.69
C VAL A 184 3.75 7.34 -2.84
N THR A 185 3.03 6.98 -1.78
CA THR A 185 1.56 7.05 -1.76
C THR A 185 1.03 8.43 -1.35
N THR A 186 1.88 9.30 -0.82
CA THR A 186 1.56 10.73 -0.64
C THR A 186 1.82 11.45 -1.96
N SER A 187 0.94 12.36 -2.37
CA SER A 187 1.14 13.14 -3.60
C SER A 187 2.50 13.87 -3.58
N PRO A 188 3.40 13.68 -4.57
CA PRO A 188 4.75 14.24 -4.56
C PRO A 188 4.79 15.77 -4.51
N ASP A 189 3.75 16.47 -4.99
CA ASP A 189 3.61 17.92 -4.88
C ASP A 189 3.47 18.41 -3.43
N GLN A 190 3.00 17.55 -2.52
CA GLN A 190 2.86 17.82 -1.09
C GLN A 190 4.16 17.56 -0.30
N ILE A 191 5.18 16.95 -0.90
CA ILE A 191 6.41 16.56 -0.23
C ILE A 191 7.52 17.54 -0.58
N SER A 192 7.88 18.43 0.35
CA SER A 192 8.86 19.49 0.10
C SER A 192 10.32 19.03 0.16
N PHE A 193 10.60 17.87 0.73
CA PHE A 193 11.98 17.40 1.01
C PHE A 193 12.46 16.30 0.07
N LEU A 194 11.64 15.82 -0.85
CA LEU A 194 12.06 14.88 -1.89
C LEU A 194 12.32 15.62 -3.22
N ASN A 195 13.25 15.11 -3.99
CA ASN A 195 13.47 15.59 -5.34
C ASN A 195 12.30 15.19 -6.25
N LYS A 196 11.59 16.19 -6.76
CA LYS A 196 10.41 15.98 -7.61
C LYS A 196 10.72 15.29 -8.94
N LYS A 197 11.97 15.40 -9.43
CA LYS A 197 12.37 14.79 -10.71
C LYS A 197 12.45 13.27 -10.66
N ASN A 198 12.67 12.70 -9.47
CA ASN A 198 12.79 11.26 -9.28
C ASN A 198 11.79 10.69 -8.25
N SER A 199 10.72 11.43 -7.93
CA SER A 199 9.70 11.01 -7.00
C SER A 199 8.33 10.98 -7.68
N PHE A 200 7.70 9.81 -7.66
CA PHE A 200 6.46 9.54 -8.39
C PHE A 200 5.39 9.00 -7.44
N PHE A 201 4.15 9.34 -7.73
CA PHE A 201 3.01 8.78 -7.02
C PHE A 201 2.80 7.32 -7.42
N ILE A 202 2.53 6.47 -6.43
CA ILE A 202 2.05 5.11 -6.61
C ILE A 202 0.81 4.91 -5.71
N PRO A 203 -0.34 4.49 -6.25
CA PRO A 203 -1.47 4.11 -5.42
C PRO A 203 -1.15 2.84 -4.63
N ASN A 204 -1.90 2.59 -3.55
CA ASN A 204 -1.87 1.27 -2.93
C ASN A 204 -2.33 0.21 -3.96
N PRO A 205 -1.60 -0.89 -4.15
CA PRO A 205 -1.94 -1.86 -5.18
C PRO A 205 -3.11 -2.76 -4.77
N ALA A 206 -3.98 -3.07 -5.71
CA ALA A 206 -4.81 -4.27 -5.67
C ALA A 206 -4.06 -5.42 -6.34
N ASP A 207 -4.34 -6.64 -5.90
CA ASP A 207 -3.71 -7.84 -6.44
C ASP A 207 -4.79 -8.82 -6.92
N PRO A 208 -4.86 -9.13 -8.22
CA PRO A 208 -5.89 -10.01 -8.76
C PRO A 208 -5.80 -11.46 -8.29
N SER A 209 -4.74 -11.85 -7.58
CA SER A 209 -4.63 -13.17 -6.93
C SER A 209 -5.08 -13.16 -5.46
N ILE A 210 -5.25 -11.99 -4.85
CA ILE A 210 -5.61 -11.80 -3.45
C ILE A 210 -6.96 -11.08 -3.32
N ASP A 211 -7.15 -10.01 -4.06
CA ASP A 211 -8.33 -9.14 -4.01
C ASP A 211 -9.34 -9.56 -5.11
N VAL A 212 -9.88 -10.78 -4.98
CA VAL A 212 -10.71 -11.41 -6.04
C VAL A 212 -12.17 -11.60 -5.64
N ASN A 213 -12.55 -11.18 -4.43
CA ASN A 213 -13.87 -11.46 -3.91
C ASN A 213 -14.89 -10.44 -4.43
N CYS A 214 -15.88 -10.89 -5.16
CA CYS A 214 -17.00 -10.05 -5.62
C CYS A 214 -18.04 -9.90 -4.52
N PHE A 215 -17.71 -9.28 -3.40
CA PHE A 215 -18.58 -9.20 -2.22
C PHE A 215 -19.89 -8.47 -2.47
N PHE A 216 -20.01 -7.64 -3.49
CA PHE A 216 -21.27 -7.01 -3.86
C PHE A 216 -22.41 -8.04 -4.15
N ASN A 217 -22.07 -9.26 -4.54
CA ASN A 217 -23.02 -10.35 -4.79
C ASN A 217 -23.45 -11.10 -3.52
N TYR A 218 -22.80 -10.86 -2.39
CA TYR A 218 -23.06 -11.59 -1.15
C TYR A 218 -24.27 -11.00 -0.40
N LYS A 219 -25.00 -11.85 0.34
CA LYS A 219 -26.05 -11.40 1.25
C LYS A 219 -25.46 -10.47 2.32
N LYS A 220 -26.09 -9.30 2.49
CA LYS A 220 -25.63 -8.27 3.42
C LYS A 220 -26.44 -8.31 4.71
N SER A 221 -25.75 -8.41 5.84
CA SER A 221 -26.34 -8.39 7.18
C SER A 221 -26.11 -7.06 7.90
N PHE A 222 -25.15 -6.26 7.44
CA PHE A 222 -24.80 -4.96 8.02
C PHE A 222 -24.69 -3.89 6.94
N ASP A 223 -24.90 -2.64 7.34
CA ASP A 223 -24.82 -1.53 6.40
C ASP A 223 -23.39 -1.01 6.25
N ILE A 224 -22.64 -0.86 7.35
CA ILE A 224 -21.35 -0.21 7.33
C ILE A 224 -20.27 -1.02 8.05
N PHE A 225 -19.15 -1.20 7.35
CA PHE A 225 -17.91 -1.77 7.88
C PHE A 225 -16.91 -0.69 8.22
N ILE A 226 -16.32 -0.74 9.43
CA ILE A 226 -15.23 0.12 9.86
C ILE A 226 -14.18 -0.75 10.54
N ALA A 227 -12.94 -0.71 10.06
CA ALA A 227 -11.82 -1.38 10.70
C ALA A 227 -10.68 -0.40 10.88
N ILE A 228 -10.21 -0.24 12.13
CA ILE A 228 -9.01 0.53 12.45
C ILE A 228 -7.97 -0.38 13.10
N SER A 229 -6.70 -0.14 12.79
CA SER A 229 -5.58 -0.82 13.44
C SER A 229 -5.00 0.10 14.52
N HIS A 230 -4.75 -0.42 15.72
CA HIS A 230 -3.98 0.27 16.73
C HIS A 230 -2.48 0.14 16.43
N GLY A 231 -1.99 0.86 15.40
CA GLY A 231 -0.65 0.71 14.84
C GLY A 231 0.51 0.81 15.83
N GLN A 232 0.38 1.60 16.89
CA GLN A 232 1.37 1.71 17.97
C GLN A 232 1.53 0.41 18.78
N HIS A 233 0.56 -0.47 18.76
CA HIS A 233 0.53 -1.70 19.54
C HIS A 233 0.52 -2.95 18.65
N ARG A 234 1.15 -2.88 17.48
CA ARG A 234 1.23 -4.00 16.50
C ARG A 234 -0.16 -4.53 16.11
N GLY A 235 -1.13 -3.62 16.00
CA GLY A 235 -2.48 -3.98 15.61
C GLY A 235 -3.29 -4.73 16.66
N THR A 236 -2.97 -4.60 17.92
CA THR A 236 -3.73 -5.17 19.03
C THR A 236 -4.39 -4.06 19.83
N LEU A 237 -5.68 -4.18 20.12
CA LEU A 237 -6.39 -3.28 21.02
C LEU A 237 -5.95 -3.54 22.45
N LYS A 238 -5.42 -2.51 23.13
CA LYS A 238 -5.00 -2.57 24.53
C LYS A 238 -5.97 -1.79 25.41
N LYS A 239 -6.17 -2.29 26.64
CA LYS A 239 -6.96 -1.57 27.67
C LYS A 239 -6.35 -0.18 27.89
N ASN A 240 -7.21 0.82 28.11
CA ASN A 240 -6.84 2.22 28.37
C ASN A 240 -6.09 2.95 27.25
N HIS A 241 -6.10 2.42 26.04
CA HIS A 241 -5.59 3.11 24.87
C HIS A 241 -6.71 3.37 23.88
N SER A 242 -6.88 4.63 23.48
CA SER A 242 -7.82 5.04 22.44
C SER A 242 -7.07 5.49 21.18
N ASP A 243 -7.69 5.28 20.03
CA ASP A 243 -7.22 5.84 18.78
C ASP A 243 -7.97 7.15 18.50
N PRO A 244 -7.31 8.23 18.05
CA PRO A 244 -7.98 9.51 17.76
C PRO A 244 -9.18 9.39 16.81
N ARG A 245 -9.21 8.39 15.94
CA ARG A 245 -10.32 8.10 15.01
C ARG A 245 -11.60 7.65 15.71
N GLU A 246 -11.51 7.09 16.92
CA GLU A 246 -12.67 6.58 17.65
C GLU A 246 -13.70 7.67 17.93
N LYS A 247 -13.25 8.88 18.28
CA LYS A 247 -14.16 10.02 18.50
C LYS A 247 -15.00 10.33 17.26
N PHE A 248 -14.36 10.30 16.08
CA PHE A 248 -15.04 10.54 14.82
C PHE A 248 -16.00 9.39 14.47
N ILE A 249 -15.56 8.15 14.67
CA ILE A 249 -16.40 6.95 14.42
C ILE A 249 -17.65 6.97 15.32
N LYS A 250 -17.49 7.27 16.63
CA LYS A 250 -18.61 7.40 17.56
C LYS A 250 -19.61 8.48 17.10
N LYS A 251 -19.13 9.60 16.57
CA LYS A 251 -19.99 10.66 16.03
C LYS A 251 -20.79 10.15 14.82
N ILE A 252 -20.16 9.39 13.92
CA ILE A 252 -20.87 8.78 12.76
C ILE A 252 -21.96 7.83 13.26
N VAL A 253 -21.63 6.92 14.17
CA VAL A 253 -22.58 5.94 14.71
C VAL A 253 -23.78 6.62 15.35
N ASN A 254 -23.55 7.62 16.19
CA ASN A 254 -24.62 8.36 16.87
C ASN A 254 -25.53 9.13 15.89
N ASN A 255 -24.96 9.67 14.82
CA ASN A 255 -25.73 10.43 13.82
C ASN A 255 -26.47 9.54 12.81
N CYS A 256 -26.17 8.25 12.77
CA CYS A 256 -26.75 7.28 11.84
C CYS A 256 -27.26 6.06 12.62
N ALA A 257 -28.02 6.29 13.69
CA ALA A 257 -28.52 5.26 14.60
C ALA A 257 -29.48 4.25 13.94
N ASP A 258 -30.02 4.59 12.77
CA ASP A 258 -30.86 3.74 11.92
C ASP A 258 -30.06 2.75 11.07
N LEU A 259 -28.74 2.82 11.09
CA LEU A 259 -27.86 1.93 10.34
C LEU A 259 -27.16 0.93 11.26
N SER A 260 -26.91 -0.26 10.72
CA SER A 260 -26.16 -1.32 11.39
C SER A 260 -24.67 -1.21 11.07
N PHE A 261 -23.84 -1.20 12.12
CA PHE A 261 -22.39 -1.07 12.00
C PHE A 261 -21.66 -2.34 12.42
N LYS A 262 -20.60 -2.68 11.69
CA LYS A 262 -19.62 -3.69 12.06
C LYS A 262 -18.26 -3.02 12.22
N ILE A 263 -17.81 -2.89 13.48
CA ILE A 263 -16.67 -2.05 13.84
C ILE A 263 -15.60 -2.90 14.53
N TYR A 264 -14.36 -2.79 14.05
CA TYR A 264 -13.19 -3.50 14.59
C TYR A 264 -12.06 -2.54 14.94
N GLY A 265 -11.29 -2.88 15.98
CA GLY A 265 -10.19 -2.07 16.50
C GLY A 265 -10.64 -0.99 17.49
N MET A 266 -11.88 -1.07 18.01
CA MET A 266 -12.40 -0.25 19.10
C MET A 266 -13.59 -0.96 19.80
N ASN A 267 -14.11 -0.42 20.87
CA ASN A 267 -15.27 -0.96 21.62
C ASN A 267 -15.08 -2.45 22.00
N ASN A 268 -13.91 -2.80 22.51
CA ASN A 268 -13.48 -4.17 22.86
C ASN A 268 -13.39 -5.16 21.70
N ASN A 269 -13.68 -4.76 20.46
CA ASN A 269 -13.47 -5.59 19.29
C ASN A 269 -12.03 -5.44 18.79
N GLN A 270 -11.28 -6.54 18.75
CA GLN A 270 -9.91 -6.54 18.24
C GLN A 270 -9.86 -6.13 16.76
N PRO A 271 -8.74 -5.54 16.29
CA PRO A 271 -8.50 -5.34 14.87
C PRO A 271 -8.51 -6.66 14.10
N VAL A 272 -9.07 -6.67 12.91
CA VAL A 272 -9.13 -7.84 12.03
C VAL A 272 -8.11 -7.74 10.89
N TRP A 273 -7.62 -8.89 10.42
CA TRP A 273 -6.53 -9.00 9.46
C TRP A 273 -6.75 -10.21 8.54
N GLY A 274 -6.19 -10.15 7.33
CA GLY A 274 -6.18 -11.26 6.39
C GLY A 274 -7.57 -11.77 6.07
N ASP A 275 -7.77 -13.07 6.07
CA ASP A 275 -9.05 -13.71 5.74
C ASP A 275 -10.19 -13.28 6.68
N GLU A 276 -9.89 -13.10 7.97
CA GLU A 276 -10.89 -12.61 8.92
C GLU A 276 -11.39 -11.21 8.52
N PHE A 277 -10.51 -10.33 8.03
CA PHE A 277 -10.94 -9.02 7.52
C PHE A 277 -11.90 -9.18 6.34
N PHE A 278 -11.61 -10.05 5.39
CA PHE A 278 -12.45 -10.30 4.23
C PHE A 278 -13.80 -10.95 4.62
N GLU A 279 -13.77 -11.92 5.52
CA GLU A 279 -15.02 -12.55 6.05
C GLU A 279 -15.94 -11.50 6.68
N LYS A 280 -15.39 -10.63 7.54
CA LYS A 280 -16.18 -9.59 8.20
C LYS A 280 -16.67 -8.50 7.22
N LEU A 281 -15.84 -8.13 6.24
CA LEU A 281 -16.17 -7.17 5.19
C LEU A 281 -17.30 -7.69 4.29
N SER A 282 -17.28 -8.97 3.93
CA SER A 282 -18.23 -9.58 2.97
C SER A 282 -19.70 -9.39 3.35
N SER A 283 -19.98 -9.33 4.64
CA SER A 283 -21.34 -9.17 5.19
C SER A 283 -21.85 -7.72 5.20
N CYS A 284 -21.02 -6.75 4.79
CA CYS A 284 -21.35 -5.33 4.86
C CYS A 284 -21.62 -4.72 3.47
N ARG A 285 -22.52 -3.72 3.39
CA ARG A 285 -22.86 -3.02 2.14
C ARG A 285 -21.82 -2.00 1.73
N LEU A 286 -21.29 -1.26 2.71
CA LEU A 286 -20.34 -0.15 2.52
C LEU A 286 -19.17 -0.31 3.49
N ALA A 287 -18.03 0.26 3.12
CA ALA A 287 -16.91 0.42 4.05
C ALA A 287 -16.59 1.91 4.23
N ILE A 288 -16.13 2.29 5.42
CA ILE A 288 -15.57 3.62 5.66
C ILE A 288 -14.05 3.48 5.86
N ASN A 289 -13.29 4.12 4.98
CA ASN A 289 -11.83 4.15 5.07
C ASN A 289 -11.37 5.43 5.76
N ILE A 290 -10.85 5.29 6.98
CA ILE A 290 -10.35 6.39 7.80
C ILE A 290 -8.87 6.16 8.09
N SER A 291 -8.00 6.98 7.51
CA SER A 291 -6.56 6.97 7.81
C SER A 291 -6.25 7.70 9.11
N ARG A 292 -5.09 7.45 9.71
CA ARG A 292 -4.63 8.23 10.88
C ARG A 292 -4.19 9.63 10.45
N GLY A 293 -4.43 10.62 11.32
CA GLY A 293 -4.07 12.02 11.08
C GLY A 293 -5.06 12.73 10.16
N GLU A 294 -4.69 13.93 9.72
CA GLU A 294 -5.47 14.71 8.78
C GLU A 294 -5.48 14.06 7.39
N PRO A 295 -6.58 14.19 6.62
CA PRO A 295 -6.61 13.74 5.24
C PRO A 295 -5.56 14.42 4.38
N ILE A 296 -4.84 13.63 3.60
CA ILE A 296 -3.72 14.06 2.77
C ILE A 296 -4.02 13.69 1.32
N LYS A 297 -3.75 14.59 0.39
CA LYS A 297 -3.95 14.36 -1.05
C LYS A 297 -3.27 13.06 -1.49
N TYR A 298 -4.04 12.17 -2.10
CA TYR A 298 -3.70 10.85 -2.63
C TYR A 298 -3.29 9.79 -1.59
N TYR A 299 -3.09 10.18 -0.34
CA TYR A 299 -2.71 9.23 0.70
C TYR A 299 -3.91 8.49 1.28
N SER A 300 -3.80 7.18 1.36
CA SER A 300 -4.70 6.32 2.15
C SER A 300 -3.93 5.14 2.74
N SER A 301 -4.54 4.48 3.73
CA SER A 301 -4.08 3.16 4.12
C SER A 301 -4.39 2.13 3.01
N ASP A 302 -3.63 1.04 2.97
CA ASP A 302 -3.82 -0.08 2.05
C ASP A 302 -5.21 -0.74 2.14
N ARG A 303 -5.95 -0.51 3.22
CA ARG A 303 -7.32 -0.96 3.42
C ARG A 303 -8.26 -0.51 2.29
N ILE A 304 -8.02 0.67 1.69
CA ILE A 304 -8.88 1.17 0.60
C ILE A 304 -8.91 0.18 -0.57
N THR A 305 -7.76 -0.34 -0.96
CA THR A 305 -7.70 -1.32 -2.05
C THR A 305 -8.30 -2.66 -1.65
N SER A 306 -8.06 -3.10 -0.41
CA SER A 306 -8.68 -4.32 0.10
C SER A 306 -10.20 -4.26 0.19
N THR A 307 -10.80 -3.07 0.37
CA THR A 307 -12.26 -2.92 0.35
C THR A 307 -12.80 -2.78 -1.07
N MET A 308 -12.24 -1.87 -1.86
CA MET A 308 -12.74 -1.56 -3.21
C MET A 308 -12.51 -2.71 -4.20
N ALA A 309 -11.33 -3.29 -4.21
CA ALA A 309 -10.99 -4.37 -5.13
C ALA A 309 -11.78 -5.67 -4.86
N ASN A 310 -12.26 -5.85 -3.62
CA ASN A 310 -13.15 -6.95 -3.28
C ASN A 310 -14.66 -6.61 -3.45
N GLY A 311 -14.98 -5.52 -4.13
CA GLY A 311 -16.34 -5.17 -4.53
C GLY A 311 -17.20 -4.57 -3.41
N VAL A 312 -16.58 -3.85 -2.45
CA VAL A 312 -17.33 -3.10 -1.43
C VAL A 312 -17.16 -1.60 -1.67
N ALA A 313 -18.26 -0.90 -1.89
CA ALA A 313 -18.26 0.54 -2.05
C ALA A 313 -17.66 1.21 -0.80
N THR A 314 -16.64 2.05 -1.00
CA THR A 314 -15.83 2.59 0.08
C THR A 314 -15.97 4.09 0.17
N ILE A 315 -16.38 4.58 1.34
CA ILE A 315 -16.52 6.00 1.65
C ILE A 315 -15.16 6.52 2.13
N CYS A 316 -14.70 7.61 1.51
CA CYS A 316 -13.45 8.28 1.85
C CYS A 316 -13.68 9.78 2.05
N ASP A 317 -12.79 10.46 2.76
CA ASP A 317 -12.79 11.92 2.82
C ASP A 317 -12.43 12.50 1.44
N LYS A 318 -13.18 13.51 0.99
CA LYS A 318 -12.95 14.16 -0.30
C LYS A 318 -11.58 14.85 -0.41
N LYS A 319 -10.96 15.21 0.71
CA LYS A 319 -9.61 15.79 0.76
C LYS A 319 -8.51 14.81 0.34
N TYR A 320 -8.82 13.52 0.21
CA TYR A 320 -7.89 12.58 -0.43
C TYR A 320 -7.79 12.77 -1.94
N HIS A 321 -8.72 13.51 -2.55
CA HIS A 321 -8.73 13.75 -3.99
C HIS A 321 -8.74 12.48 -4.86
N PHE A 322 -9.33 11.40 -4.38
CA PHE A 322 -9.42 10.17 -5.15
C PHE A 322 -10.35 10.28 -6.36
N GLN A 323 -11.26 11.26 -6.38
CA GLN A 323 -12.04 11.60 -7.56
C GLN A 323 -11.18 12.02 -8.77
N ASP A 324 -9.89 12.30 -8.58
CA ASP A 324 -8.97 12.59 -9.68
C ASP A 324 -8.59 11.33 -10.47
N PHE A 325 -8.92 10.13 -9.93
CA PHE A 325 -8.61 8.83 -10.52
C PHE A 325 -9.85 8.06 -11.00
N PHE A 326 -11.07 8.49 -10.62
CA PHE A 326 -12.31 7.76 -10.88
C PHE A 326 -13.40 8.63 -11.53
#